data_911b16f114cd9993b40c3ed51ae2d2c2
#
_entry.id   911b16f114cd9993b40c3ed51ae2d2c2
#
_cell.length_a   1.000
_cell.length_b   1.000
_cell.length_c   1.000
_cell.angle_alpha   90.00
_cell.angle_beta   90.00
_cell.angle_gamma   90.00
#
_symmetry.space_group_name_H-M   'P 1'
#
loop_
_entity.id
_entity.type
_entity.pdbx_description
1 polymer ?
#
loop_
_entity_poly.entity_id
_entity_poly.type
_entity_poly.pdbx_seq_one_letter_code
_entity_poly.pdbx_strand_id
1 'polypeptide(L)'
;MALLEVNGIGKSFGATKVLRDISFDLAEGEALAIIGSSGSGKTTLLRCLNFLETADTGSITVAGETLWSAADTKTQSEEAIRKKRLHFGLVFQSFNLFPQYTALQNVMLAGQLLAKERPDYKQNRRQILADIETQAKALLAQMGLSDRESHYPHQLSGGQQQRVAIARALALHPDILCFDEPTSALDPELTGEVLRVLRELAEHKTTMIIVTHEMKFARDAADRILFMDGGVVVEQGDAKELIDHPKEERTRQFLASYGK
;
A
#
# COMPACT_ATOMS: atom_id res chain seq x y z
N MET A 1 -7.66 3.82 -18.98
CA MET A 1 -6.95 5.06 -18.59
C MET A 1 -6.18 4.73 -17.31
N ALA A 2 -5.01 5.32 -17.11
CA ALA A 2 -4.26 5.13 -15.87
C ALA A 2 -5.03 5.75 -14.70
N LEU A 3 -5.15 5.03 -13.57
CA LEU A 3 -5.67 5.57 -12.32
C LEU A 3 -4.57 6.38 -11.60
N LEU A 4 -3.33 5.87 -11.60
CA LEU A 4 -2.17 6.56 -11.04
C LEU A 4 -1.15 6.82 -12.16
N GLU A 5 -0.62 8.04 -12.21
CA GLU A 5 0.52 8.40 -13.03
C GLU A 5 1.61 9.00 -12.14
N VAL A 6 2.79 8.42 -12.22
CA VAL A 6 3.99 8.84 -11.50
C VAL A 6 5.03 9.27 -12.51
N ASN A 7 5.42 10.53 -12.50
CA ASN A 7 6.31 11.10 -13.49
C ASN A 7 7.53 11.76 -12.83
N GLY A 8 8.74 11.23 -13.10
CA GLY A 8 10.01 11.85 -12.75
C GLY A 8 10.26 12.00 -11.25
N ILE A 9 9.73 11.10 -10.41
CA ILE A 9 9.90 11.18 -8.95
C ILE A 9 11.36 10.99 -8.59
N GLY A 10 11.93 12.01 -7.95
CA GLY A 10 13.25 11.99 -7.34
C GLY A 10 13.20 12.33 -5.87
N LYS A 11 14.10 11.71 -5.09
CA LYS A 11 14.25 11.97 -3.65
C LYS A 11 15.69 11.82 -3.21
N SER A 12 16.16 12.78 -2.42
CA SER A 12 17.48 12.77 -1.80
C SER A 12 17.37 12.96 -0.30
N PHE A 13 18.27 12.34 0.44
CA PHE A 13 18.48 12.59 1.88
C PHE A 13 19.91 13.09 2.06
N GLY A 14 20.07 14.39 2.30
CA GLY A 14 21.38 15.04 2.27
C GLY A 14 22.05 14.87 0.90
N ALA A 15 23.26 14.31 0.87
CA ALA A 15 24.00 14.06 -0.36
C ALA A 15 23.60 12.75 -1.10
N THR A 16 22.79 11.90 -0.48
CA THR A 16 22.43 10.59 -1.03
C THR A 16 21.16 10.69 -1.87
N LYS A 17 21.27 10.45 -3.18
CA LYS A 17 20.10 10.33 -4.08
C LYS A 17 19.53 8.92 -3.96
N VAL A 18 18.35 8.80 -3.38
CA VAL A 18 17.64 7.51 -3.14
C VAL A 18 16.71 7.16 -4.29
N LEU A 19 16.00 8.15 -4.84
CA LEU A 19 15.15 7.98 -6.03
C LEU A 19 15.65 8.90 -7.14
N ARG A 20 15.70 8.36 -8.37
CA ARG A 20 16.23 9.06 -9.55
C ARG A 20 15.28 8.86 -10.72
N ASP A 21 14.46 9.86 -10.99
CA ASP A 21 13.59 9.91 -12.17
C ASP A 21 12.68 8.67 -12.31
N ILE A 22 11.97 8.32 -11.23
CA ILE A 22 11.05 7.18 -11.22
C ILE A 22 9.76 7.56 -11.94
N SER A 23 9.43 6.81 -12.99
CA SER A 23 8.22 7.00 -13.77
C SER A 23 7.53 5.68 -14.04
N PHE A 24 6.23 5.60 -13.77
CA PHE A 24 5.35 4.47 -14.08
C PHE A 24 3.89 4.90 -13.99
N ASP A 25 3.01 4.06 -14.50
CA ASP A 25 1.56 4.20 -14.39
C ASP A 25 0.95 2.97 -13.73
N LEU A 26 -0.30 3.09 -13.28
CA LEU A 26 -1.11 1.99 -12.73
C LEU A 26 -2.54 2.14 -13.22
N ALA A 27 -3.09 1.09 -13.84
CA ALA A 27 -4.49 1.07 -14.24
C ALA A 27 -5.42 0.75 -13.07
N GLU A 28 -6.69 1.12 -13.19
CA GLU A 28 -7.71 0.71 -12.22
C GLU A 28 -7.86 -0.82 -12.23
N GLY A 29 -7.90 -1.41 -11.05
CA GLY A 29 -7.97 -2.86 -10.86
C GLY A 29 -6.67 -3.61 -11.12
N GLU A 30 -5.56 -2.91 -11.36
CA GLU A 30 -4.24 -3.50 -11.58
C GLU A 30 -3.49 -3.71 -10.26
N ALA A 31 -2.83 -4.85 -10.13
CA ALA A 31 -1.88 -5.15 -9.06
C ALA A 31 -0.45 -5.00 -9.58
N LEU A 32 0.29 -4.00 -9.07
CA LEU A 32 1.70 -3.76 -9.40
C LEU A 32 2.59 -4.23 -8.25
N ALA A 33 3.49 -5.19 -8.50
CA ALA A 33 4.52 -5.55 -7.56
C ALA A 33 5.80 -4.73 -7.80
N ILE A 34 6.38 -4.18 -6.74
CA ILE A 34 7.69 -3.52 -6.77
C ILE A 34 8.69 -4.44 -6.09
N ILE A 35 9.67 -4.93 -6.86
CA ILE A 35 10.75 -5.80 -6.39
C ILE A 35 12.10 -5.10 -6.53
N GLY A 36 13.14 -5.61 -5.86
CA GLY A 36 14.49 -5.05 -5.97
C GLY A 36 15.33 -5.28 -4.74
N SER A 37 16.64 -5.00 -4.86
CA SER A 37 17.61 -5.15 -3.78
C SER A 37 17.27 -4.29 -2.54
N SER A 38 17.77 -4.69 -1.38
CA SER A 38 17.66 -3.86 -0.17
C SER A 38 18.34 -2.50 -0.42
N GLY A 39 17.69 -1.43 0.02
CA GLY A 39 18.21 -0.07 -0.21
C GLY A 39 17.98 0.49 -1.63
N SER A 40 17.28 -0.21 -2.54
CA SER A 40 16.98 0.31 -3.89
C SER A 40 15.95 1.45 -3.93
N GLY A 41 15.35 1.84 -2.80
CA GLY A 41 14.43 2.97 -2.71
C GLY A 41 12.95 2.60 -2.70
N LYS A 42 12.55 1.32 -2.72
CA LYS A 42 11.14 0.85 -2.78
C LYS A 42 10.26 1.47 -1.69
N THR A 43 10.64 1.34 -0.43
CA THR A 43 9.92 1.94 0.71
C THR A 43 9.88 3.46 0.62
N THR A 44 10.96 4.11 0.16
CA THR A 44 10.99 5.57 -0.03
C THR A 44 10.02 5.99 -1.13
N LEU A 45 9.95 5.26 -2.24
CA LEU A 45 8.98 5.49 -3.30
C LEU A 45 7.55 5.37 -2.76
N LEU A 46 7.25 4.28 -2.05
CA LEU A 46 5.93 4.06 -1.46
C LEU A 46 5.54 5.17 -0.47
N ARG A 47 6.50 5.65 0.33
CA ARG A 47 6.28 6.80 1.25
C ARG A 47 6.02 8.10 0.50
N CYS A 48 6.69 8.34 -0.63
CA CYS A 48 6.42 9.52 -1.48
C CYS A 48 5.00 9.45 -2.06
N LEU A 49 4.56 8.29 -2.56
CA LEU A 49 3.21 8.09 -3.08
C LEU A 49 2.13 8.34 -2.02
N ASN A 50 2.40 7.95 -0.78
CA ASN A 50 1.48 8.12 0.36
C ASN A 50 1.65 9.47 1.08
N PHE A 51 2.44 10.41 0.53
CA PHE A 51 2.72 11.73 1.13
C PHE A 51 3.25 11.67 2.57
N LEU A 52 3.93 10.57 2.93
CA LEU A 52 4.68 10.44 4.19
C LEU A 52 6.09 11.00 4.06
N GLU A 53 6.58 11.08 2.83
CA GLU A 53 7.81 11.73 2.42
C GLU A 53 7.50 12.67 1.27
N THR A 54 8.10 13.86 1.25
CA THR A 54 7.96 14.78 0.12
C THR A 54 9.04 14.46 -0.91
N ALA A 55 8.65 14.17 -2.15
CA ALA A 55 9.59 14.01 -3.25
C ALA A 55 10.25 15.37 -3.57
N ASP A 56 11.46 15.35 -4.16
CA ASP A 56 12.18 16.56 -4.53
C ASP A 56 11.85 17.00 -5.96
N THR A 57 11.52 16.06 -6.84
CA THR A 57 11.19 16.29 -8.25
C THR A 57 10.02 15.43 -8.70
N GLY A 58 9.37 15.80 -9.80
CA GLY A 58 8.35 15.02 -10.47
C GLY A 58 6.92 15.42 -10.13
N SER A 59 5.97 14.52 -10.40
CA SER A 59 4.55 14.70 -10.12
C SER A 59 3.83 13.37 -9.86
N ILE A 60 2.73 13.43 -9.11
CA ILE A 60 1.83 12.32 -8.80
C ILE A 60 0.42 12.75 -9.17
N THR A 61 -0.23 12.00 -10.07
CA THR A 61 -1.59 12.24 -10.54
C THR A 61 -2.44 11.02 -10.25
N VAL A 62 -3.63 11.19 -9.68
CA VAL A 62 -4.61 10.11 -9.41
C VAL A 62 -5.93 10.50 -10.03
N ALA A 63 -6.55 9.59 -10.79
CA ALA A 63 -7.83 9.80 -11.49
C ALA A 63 -7.86 11.09 -12.34
N GLY A 64 -6.72 11.47 -12.94
CA GLY A 64 -6.58 12.69 -13.73
C GLY A 64 -6.37 13.98 -12.92
N GLU A 65 -6.41 13.93 -11.59
CA GLU A 65 -6.11 15.04 -10.71
C GLU A 65 -4.64 14.99 -10.26
N THR A 66 -3.87 16.06 -10.52
CA THR A 66 -2.50 16.17 -10.01
C THR A 66 -2.52 16.46 -8.52
N LEU A 67 -2.26 15.43 -7.73
CA LEU A 67 -2.23 15.54 -6.27
C LEU A 67 -0.96 16.24 -5.77
N TRP A 68 0.16 16.06 -6.47
CA TRP A 68 1.43 16.67 -6.10
C TRP A 68 2.30 16.93 -7.34
N SER A 69 3.02 18.05 -7.32
CA SER A 69 4.05 18.38 -8.30
C SER A 69 5.13 19.23 -7.64
N ALA A 70 6.39 18.95 -7.95
CA ALA A 70 7.54 19.74 -7.49
C ALA A 70 7.49 21.19 -7.99
N ALA A 71 6.81 21.45 -9.11
CA ALA A 71 6.63 22.79 -9.67
C ALA A 71 5.57 23.62 -8.94
N ASP A 72 4.69 22.99 -8.15
CA ASP A 72 3.61 23.65 -7.43
C ASP A 72 3.89 23.70 -5.93
N THR A 73 4.32 24.86 -5.45
CA THR A 73 4.61 25.09 -4.02
C THR A 73 3.36 25.48 -3.20
N LYS A 74 2.20 25.71 -3.84
CA LYS A 74 0.99 26.24 -3.16
C LYS A 74 0.10 25.16 -2.54
N THR A 75 0.22 23.90 -2.95
CA THR A 75 -0.71 22.81 -2.56
C THR A 75 -0.23 21.97 -1.38
N GLN A 76 0.70 22.45 -0.56
CA GLN A 76 1.34 21.64 0.50
C GLN A 76 0.89 21.99 1.92
N SER A 77 -0.32 22.52 2.11
CA SER A 77 -0.87 22.67 3.46
C SER A 77 -1.15 21.28 4.07
N GLU A 78 -1.03 21.15 5.38
CA GLU A 78 -1.32 19.87 6.08
C GLU A 78 -2.73 19.35 5.80
N GLU A 79 -3.72 20.26 5.67
CA GLU A 79 -5.08 19.89 5.31
C GLU A 79 -5.18 19.33 3.89
N ALA A 80 -4.50 19.92 2.91
CA ALA A 80 -4.46 19.42 1.55
C ALA A 80 -3.77 18.06 1.49
N ILE A 81 -2.64 17.89 2.17
CA ILE A 81 -1.93 16.61 2.26
C ILE A 81 -2.82 15.53 2.89
N ARG A 82 -3.57 15.87 3.94
CA ARG A 82 -4.48 14.92 4.59
C ARG A 82 -5.58 14.41 3.63
N LYS A 83 -6.15 15.30 2.81
CA LYS A 83 -7.14 14.91 1.78
C LYS A 83 -6.51 14.00 0.72
N LYS A 84 -5.31 14.33 0.25
CA LYS A 84 -4.57 13.53 -0.73
C LYS A 84 -4.25 12.12 -0.23
N ARG A 85 -3.92 11.98 1.07
CA ARG A 85 -3.68 10.66 1.69
C ARG A 85 -4.90 9.75 1.68
N LEU A 86 -6.11 10.27 1.55
CA LEU A 86 -7.33 9.44 1.49
C LEU A 86 -7.42 8.61 0.20
N HIS A 87 -6.74 9.00 -0.87
CA HIS A 87 -6.63 8.20 -2.09
C HIS A 87 -5.82 6.91 -1.88
N PHE A 88 -5.01 6.85 -0.82
CA PHE A 88 -4.10 5.75 -0.57
C PHE A 88 -4.39 5.08 0.77
N GLY A 89 -4.50 3.76 0.78
CA GLY A 89 -4.50 2.94 1.98
C GLY A 89 -3.12 2.31 2.16
N LEU A 90 -2.41 2.59 3.26
CA LEU A 90 -1.07 2.07 3.49
C LEU A 90 -1.06 0.99 4.58
N VAL A 91 -0.49 -0.15 4.22
CA VAL A 91 -0.18 -1.27 5.12
C VAL A 91 1.33 -1.34 5.28
N PHE A 92 1.81 -1.15 6.50
CA PHE A 92 3.23 -1.13 6.83
C PHE A 92 3.81 -2.53 7.04
N GLN A 93 5.11 -2.64 6.96
CA GLN A 93 5.89 -3.82 7.32
C GLN A 93 5.63 -4.27 8.77
N SER A 94 5.65 -3.34 9.72
CA SER A 94 5.17 -3.55 11.08
C SER A 94 3.70 -3.22 11.12
N PHE A 95 2.89 -4.03 11.75
CA PHE A 95 1.41 -3.93 11.73
C PHE A 95 0.85 -2.57 12.15
N ASN A 96 1.58 -1.85 13.00
CA ASN A 96 1.27 -0.48 13.47
C ASN A 96 -0.18 -0.33 13.97
N LEU A 97 -0.69 -1.38 14.63
CA LEU A 97 -1.98 -1.31 15.30
C LEU A 97 -1.87 -0.47 16.58
N PHE A 98 -2.91 0.26 16.88
CA PHE A 98 -3.02 0.99 18.14
C PHE A 98 -3.23 -0.01 19.29
N PRO A 99 -2.26 -0.18 20.20
CA PRO A 99 -2.29 -1.24 21.22
C PRO A 99 -3.41 -1.10 22.24
N GLN A 100 -3.94 0.12 22.42
CA GLN A 100 -5.03 0.44 23.33
C GLN A 100 -6.43 0.18 22.73
N TYR A 101 -6.52 -0.17 21.45
CA TYR A 101 -7.76 -0.43 20.73
C TYR A 101 -7.87 -1.91 20.35
N THR A 102 -9.10 -2.43 20.38
CA THR A 102 -9.39 -3.78 19.86
C THR A 102 -9.23 -3.83 18.35
N ALA A 103 -9.30 -5.03 17.74
CA ALA A 103 -9.27 -5.20 16.29
C ALA A 103 -10.37 -4.35 15.61
N LEU A 104 -11.61 -4.46 16.10
CA LEU A 104 -12.73 -3.67 15.58
C LEU A 104 -12.47 -2.16 15.71
N GLN A 105 -12.02 -1.70 16.87
CA GLN A 105 -11.74 -0.28 17.10
C GLN A 105 -10.60 0.25 16.22
N ASN A 106 -9.57 -0.56 15.95
CA ASN A 106 -8.49 -0.21 15.01
C ASN A 106 -9.04 0.05 13.60
N VAL A 107 -9.98 -0.79 13.13
CA VAL A 107 -10.60 -0.64 11.80
C VAL A 107 -11.54 0.57 11.76
N MET A 108 -12.32 0.80 12.81
CA MET A 108 -13.30 1.90 12.88
C MET A 108 -12.69 3.29 13.01
N LEU A 109 -11.48 3.40 13.60
CA LEU A 109 -10.93 4.67 14.10
C LEU A 109 -10.91 5.79 13.05
N ALA A 110 -10.35 5.51 11.88
CA ALA A 110 -10.21 6.51 10.83
C ALA A 110 -11.57 6.98 10.29
N GLY A 111 -12.51 6.05 10.07
CA GLY A 111 -13.88 6.38 9.68
C GLY A 111 -14.59 7.24 10.71
N GLN A 112 -14.41 6.95 12.00
CA GLN A 112 -14.99 7.77 13.09
C GLN A 112 -14.40 9.18 13.15
N LEU A 113 -13.10 9.34 12.85
CA LEU A 113 -12.45 10.66 12.81
C LEU A 113 -12.96 11.48 11.62
N LEU A 114 -13.03 10.91 10.42
CA LEU A 114 -13.55 11.57 9.24
C LEU A 114 -15.04 11.92 9.37
N ALA A 115 -15.82 11.04 9.98
CA ALA A 115 -17.23 11.28 10.20
C ALA A 115 -17.52 12.54 11.01
N LYS A 116 -16.62 12.93 11.95
CA LYS A 116 -16.77 14.16 12.76
C LYS A 116 -16.73 15.44 11.94
N GLU A 117 -16.16 15.39 10.73
CA GLU A 117 -16.07 16.54 9.80
C GLU A 117 -17.34 16.69 8.93
N ARG A 118 -18.22 15.70 8.93
CA ARG A 118 -19.46 15.74 8.17
C ARG A 118 -20.41 16.78 8.76
N PRO A 119 -21.07 17.59 7.91
CA PRO A 119 -22.04 18.60 8.36
C PRO A 119 -23.21 18.00 9.17
N ASP A 120 -23.63 16.77 8.80
CA ASP A 120 -24.76 16.06 9.39
C ASP A 120 -24.40 15.21 10.62
N TYR A 121 -23.10 15.18 11.02
CA TYR A 121 -22.62 14.30 12.09
C TYR A 121 -23.37 14.45 13.40
N LYS A 122 -23.66 15.70 13.83
CA LYS A 122 -24.34 15.94 15.11
C LYS A 122 -25.77 15.39 15.12
N GLN A 123 -26.48 15.48 14.01
CA GLN A 123 -27.86 15.02 13.86
C GLN A 123 -27.95 13.50 13.69
N ASN A 124 -27.04 12.91 12.91
CA ASN A 124 -27.08 11.51 12.48
C ASN A 124 -26.01 10.64 13.17
N ARG A 125 -25.38 11.13 14.24
CA ARG A 125 -24.22 10.49 14.88
C ARG A 125 -24.42 8.99 15.15
N ARG A 126 -25.57 8.62 15.70
CA ARG A 126 -25.86 7.22 16.07
C ARG A 126 -25.86 6.32 14.84
N GLN A 127 -26.51 6.74 13.78
CA GLN A 127 -26.57 5.98 12.52
C GLN A 127 -25.19 5.90 11.85
N ILE A 128 -24.48 7.01 11.73
CA ILE A 128 -23.15 7.07 11.14
C ILE A 128 -22.18 6.12 11.85
N LEU A 129 -22.20 6.11 13.19
CA LEU A 129 -21.32 5.20 13.95
C LEU A 129 -21.74 3.73 13.81
N ALA A 130 -23.03 3.43 13.71
CA ALA A 130 -23.53 2.08 13.46
C ALA A 130 -23.14 1.57 12.06
N ASP A 131 -23.18 2.43 11.05
CA ASP A 131 -22.77 2.11 9.69
C ASP A 131 -21.26 1.81 9.62
N ILE A 132 -20.43 2.65 10.28
CA ILE A 132 -18.98 2.43 10.39
C ILE A 132 -18.66 1.10 11.09
N GLU A 133 -19.37 0.78 12.17
CA GLU A 133 -19.20 -0.49 12.89
C GLU A 133 -19.58 -1.67 12.01
N THR A 134 -20.71 -1.60 11.32
CA THR A 134 -21.18 -2.65 10.41
C THR A 134 -20.17 -2.92 9.30
N GLN A 135 -19.66 -1.86 8.68
CA GLN A 135 -18.62 -1.97 7.66
C GLN A 135 -17.32 -2.58 8.21
N ALA A 136 -16.87 -2.12 9.38
CA ALA A 136 -15.65 -2.64 10.02
C ALA A 136 -15.78 -4.14 10.35
N LYS A 137 -16.94 -4.59 10.84
CA LYS A 137 -17.22 -6.01 11.07
C LYS A 137 -17.20 -6.82 9.77
N ALA A 138 -17.79 -6.30 8.69
CA ALA A 138 -17.76 -6.94 7.38
C ALA A 138 -16.32 -7.10 6.86
N LEU A 139 -15.46 -6.08 7.01
CA LEU A 139 -14.05 -6.14 6.64
C LEU A 139 -13.27 -7.17 7.49
N LEU A 140 -13.51 -7.21 8.80
CA LEU A 140 -12.89 -8.24 9.66
C LEU A 140 -13.37 -9.65 9.29
N ALA A 141 -14.63 -9.82 8.94
CA ALA A 141 -15.17 -11.09 8.46
C ALA A 141 -14.49 -11.52 7.14
N GLN A 142 -14.33 -10.59 6.18
CA GLN A 142 -13.58 -10.84 4.94
C GLN A 142 -12.13 -11.27 5.22
N MET A 143 -11.50 -10.74 6.27
CA MET A 143 -10.17 -11.14 6.72
C MET A 143 -10.16 -12.45 7.54
N GLY A 144 -11.30 -13.10 7.74
CA GLY A 144 -11.43 -14.32 8.56
C GLY A 144 -11.21 -14.05 10.06
N LEU A 145 -11.65 -12.88 10.57
CA LEU A 145 -11.40 -12.42 11.95
C LEU A 145 -12.68 -12.08 12.71
N SER A 146 -13.84 -12.64 12.32
CA SER A 146 -15.14 -12.37 12.97
C SER A 146 -15.14 -12.71 14.46
N ASP A 147 -14.38 -13.73 14.87
CA ASP A 147 -14.25 -14.17 16.27
C ASP A 147 -13.18 -13.39 17.05
N ARG A 148 -12.51 -12.42 16.42
CA ARG A 148 -11.39 -11.62 16.96
C ARG A 148 -11.69 -10.14 17.12
N GLU A 149 -12.90 -9.69 16.85
CA GLU A 149 -13.29 -8.27 16.88
C GLU A 149 -12.94 -7.56 18.21
N SER A 150 -13.11 -8.25 19.34
CA SER A 150 -12.87 -7.73 20.68
C SER A 150 -11.44 -7.92 21.18
N HIS A 151 -10.56 -8.58 20.42
CA HIS A 151 -9.18 -8.85 20.83
C HIS A 151 -8.29 -7.60 20.64
N TYR A 152 -7.38 -7.39 21.58
CA TYR A 152 -6.34 -6.38 21.48
C TYR A 152 -5.14 -6.92 20.67
N PRO A 153 -4.29 -6.04 20.09
CA PRO A 153 -3.16 -6.48 19.26
C PRO A 153 -2.27 -7.54 19.91
N HIS A 154 -1.97 -7.42 21.21
CA HIS A 154 -1.15 -8.39 21.94
C HIS A 154 -1.79 -9.77 22.12
N GLN A 155 -3.08 -9.93 21.81
CA GLN A 155 -3.83 -11.19 21.86
C GLN A 155 -3.94 -11.85 20.47
N LEU A 156 -3.40 -11.22 19.44
CA LEU A 156 -3.47 -11.63 18.04
C LEU A 156 -2.11 -12.14 17.57
N SER A 157 -2.11 -13.21 16.74
CA SER A 157 -0.89 -13.61 16.02
C SER A 157 -0.41 -12.52 15.06
N GLY A 158 0.85 -12.55 14.62
CA GLY A 158 1.37 -11.61 13.64
C GLY A 158 0.53 -11.56 12.36
N GLY A 159 0.14 -12.72 11.81
CA GLY A 159 -0.73 -12.80 10.64
C GLY A 159 -2.12 -12.23 10.88
N GLN A 160 -2.70 -12.42 12.08
CA GLN A 160 -3.97 -11.79 12.46
C GLN A 160 -3.84 -10.26 12.57
N GLN A 161 -2.75 -9.77 13.19
CA GLN A 161 -2.48 -8.32 13.28
C GLN A 161 -2.34 -7.70 11.89
N GLN A 162 -1.65 -8.37 10.97
CA GLN A 162 -1.51 -7.90 9.58
C GLN A 162 -2.85 -7.85 8.86
N ARG A 163 -3.69 -8.86 9.04
CA ARG A 163 -5.05 -8.86 8.45
C ARG A 163 -5.94 -7.76 9.04
N VAL A 164 -5.82 -7.42 10.33
CA VAL A 164 -6.47 -6.24 10.91
C VAL A 164 -5.93 -4.94 10.29
N ALA A 165 -4.61 -4.84 10.05
CA ALA A 165 -4.01 -3.67 9.39
C ALA A 165 -4.51 -3.51 7.94
N ILE A 166 -4.71 -4.60 7.21
CA ILE A 166 -5.32 -4.61 5.86
C ILE A 166 -6.78 -4.14 5.94
N ALA A 167 -7.60 -4.71 6.85
CA ALA A 167 -8.98 -4.28 7.06
C ALA A 167 -9.07 -2.79 7.40
N ARG A 168 -8.16 -2.27 8.23
CA ARG A 168 -8.07 -0.85 8.58
C ARG A 168 -7.77 0.03 7.36
N ALA A 169 -6.87 -0.41 6.48
CA ALA A 169 -6.54 0.32 5.26
C ALA A 169 -7.73 0.36 4.29
N LEU A 170 -8.47 -0.74 4.17
CA LEU A 170 -9.68 -0.84 3.34
C LEU A 170 -10.87 -0.01 3.86
N ALA A 171 -10.93 0.25 5.17
CA ALA A 171 -12.09 0.91 5.80
C ALA A 171 -12.34 2.35 5.34
N LEU A 172 -11.37 3.00 4.70
CA LEU A 172 -11.51 4.34 4.12
C LEU A 172 -11.84 4.33 2.63
N HIS A 173 -12.02 3.16 2.02
CA HIS A 173 -12.27 3.00 0.58
C HIS A 173 -11.24 3.75 -0.28
N PRO A 174 -9.94 3.54 -0.09
CA PRO A 174 -8.92 4.22 -0.88
C PRO A 174 -8.99 3.78 -2.34
N ASP A 175 -8.57 4.66 -3.25
CA ASP A 175 -8.46 4.33 -4.67
C ASP A 175 -7.34 3.31 -4.92
N ILE A 176 -6.27 3.36 -4.10
CA ILE A 176 -5.08 2.53 -4.25
C ILE A 176 -4.62 2.00 -2.89
N LEU A 177 -4.46 0.68 -2.78
CA LEU A 177 -3.83 0.05 -1.62
C LEU A 177 -2.32 -0.09 -1.83
N CYS A 178 -1.56 0.35 -0.85
CA CYS A 178 -0.11 0.26 -0.83
C CYS A 178 0.34 -0.70 0.28
N PHE A 179 1.21 -1.64 -0.05
CA PHE A 179 1.77 -2.61 0.89
C PHE A 179 3.30 -2.49 0.93
N ASP A 180 3.86 -2.18 2.09
CA ASP A 180 5.30 -2.11 2.32
C ASP A 180 5.77 -3.40 2.99
N GLU A 181 6.23 -4.38 2.22
CA GLU A 181 6.72 -5.69 2.68
C GLU A 181 5.79 -6.38 3.70
N PRO A 182 4.52 -6.64 3.35
CA PRO A 182 3.47 -7.02 4.30
C PRO A 182 3.71 -8.38 5.01
N THR A 183 4.70 -9.14 4.60
CA THR A 183 5.03 -10.47 5.15
C THR A 183 6.37 -10.54 5.86
N SER A 184 7.22 -9.52 5.76
CA SER A 184 8.61 -9.58 6.25
C SER A 184 8.75 -9.68 7.77
N ALA A 185 7.72 -9.30 8.53
CA ALA A 185 7.68 -9.41 9.99
C ALA A 185 6.97 -10.68 10.50
N LEU A 186 6.69 -11.65 9.59
CA LEU A 186 5.93 -12.85 9.89
C LEU A 186 6.79 -14.12 9.76
N ASP A 187 6.44 -15.13 10.57
CA ASP A 187 6.95 -16.47 10.39
C ASP A 187 6.45 -17.08 9.07
N PRO A 188 7.18 -18.01 8.46
CA PRO A 188 6.81 -18.62 7.17
C PRO A 188 5.41 -19.24 7.13
N GLU A 189 4.93 -19.82 8.25
CA GLU A 189 3.59 -20.37 8.34
C GLU A 189 2.49 -19.30 8.23
N LEU A 190 2.70 -18.15 8.86
CA LEU A 190 1.76 -17.02 8.85
C LEU A 190 1.83 -16.20 7.55
N THR A 191 2.97 -16.22 6.87
CA THR A 191 3.16 -15.57 5.56
C THR A 191 2.12 -16.06 4.55
N GLY A 192 1.86 -17.37 4.51
CA GLY A 192 0.88 -17.98 3.59
C GLY A 192 -0.54 -17.42 3.74
N GLU A 193 -0.98 -17.16 4.97
CA GLU A 193 -2.31 -16.60 5.26
C GLU A 193 -2.46 -15.16 4.71
N VAL A 194 -1.44 -14.33 4.90
CA VAL A 194 -1.46 -12.94 4.40
C VAL A 194 -1.37 -12.91 2.88
N LEU A 195 -0.49 -13.72 2.27
CA LEU A 195 -0.39 -13.81 0.81
C LEU A 195 -1.69 -14.31 0.15
N ARG A 196 -2.47 -15.17 0.83
CA ARG A 196 -3.79 -15.58 0.36
C ARG A 196 -4.75 -14.39 0.30
N VAL A 197 -4.82 -13.57 1.35
CA VAL A 197 -5.65 -12.36 1.37
C VAL A 197 -5.24 -11.39 0.25
N LEU A 198 -3.94 -11.20 0.02
CA LEU A 198 -3.47 -10.33 -1.06
C LEU A 198 -3.85 -10.88 -2.45
N ARG A 199 -3.83 -12.22 -2.66
CA ARG A 199 -4.32 -12.82 -3.91
C ARG A 199 -5.81 -12.59 -4.09
N GLU A 200 -6.62 -12.81 -3.05
CA GLU A 200 -8.06 -12.55 -3.09
C GLU A 200 -8.36 -11.09 -3.44
N LEU A 201 -7.60 -10.13 -2.91
CA LEU A 201 -7.73 -8.71 -3.29
C LEU A 201 -7.35 -8.46 -4.76
N ALA A 202 -6.31 -9.11 -5.28
CA ALA A 202 -5.93 -9.03 -6.69
C ALA A 202 -7.00 -9.63 -7.62
N GLU A 203 -7.54 -10.79 -7.27
CA GLU A 203 -8.63 -11.45 -8.00
C GLU A 203 -9.90 -10.58 -8.06
N HIS A 204 -10.19 -9.83 -6.99
CA HIS A 204 -11.29 -8.87 -6.93
C HIS A 204 -10.97 -7.53 -7.62
N LYS A 205 -9.85 -7.46 -8.35
CA LYS A 205 -9.42 -6.26 -9.08
C LYS A 205 -9.29 -5.02 -8.19
N THR A 206 -8.81 -5.21 -6.97
CA THR A 206 -8.40 -4.09 -6.11
C THR A 206 -7.12 -3.47 -6.69
N THR A 207 -7.14 -2.17 -6.95
CA THR A 207 -5.93 -1.45 -7.41
C THR A 207 -4.91 -1.41 -6.29
N MET A 208 -3.70 -1.96 -6.50
CA MET A 208 -2.70 -2.04 -5.44
C MET A 208 -1.26 -1.97 -5.93
N ILE A 209 -0.40 -1.46 -5.05
CA ILE A 209 1.05 -1.47 -5.18
C ILE A 209 1.63 -2.27 -4.02
N ILE A 210 2.43 -3.30 -4.32
CA ILE A 210 2.96 -4.22 -3.33
C ILE A 210 4.48 -4.25 -3.41
N VAL A 211 5.17 -3.66 -2.44
CA VAL A 211 6.61 -3.89 -2.24
C VAL A 211 6.78 -5.25 -1.59
N THR A 212 7.50 -6.16 -2.23
CA THR A 212 7.64 -7.53 -1.74
C THR A 212 8.97 -8.18 -2.11
N HIS A 213 9.40 -9.14 -1.29
CA HIS A 213 10.49 -10.07 -1.55
C HIS A 213 9.99 -11.47 -1.91
N GLU A 214 8.67 -11.67 -1.96
CA GLU A 214 8.04 -12.94 -2.31
C GLU A 214 7.91 -13.08 -3.83
N MET A 215 8.98 -13.54 -4.51
CA MET A 215 9.04 -13.58 -5.99
C MET A 215 7.93 -14.44 -6.61
N LYS A 216 7.63 -15.59 -5.97
CA LYS A 216 6.55 -16.47 -6.44
C LYS A 216 5.18 -15.77 -6.34
N PHE A 217 4.94 -15.04 -5.26
CA PHE A 217 3.72 -14.25 -5.11
C PHE A 217 3.65 -13.13 -6.15
N ALA A 218 4.73 -12.36 -6.33
CA ALA A 218 4.78 -11.29 -7.33
C ALA A 218 4.49 -11.82 -8.74
N ARG A 219 5.08 -12.98 -9.11
CA ARG A 219 4.84 -13.64 -10.40
C ARG A 219 3.39 -14.08 -10.60
N ASP A 220 2.78 -14.66 -9.56
CA ASP A 220 1.49 -15.37 -9.70
C ASP A 220 0.28 -14.48 -9.40
N ALA A 221 0.44 -13.38 -8.64
CA ALA A 221 -0.65 -12.53 -8.17
C ALA A 221 -0.62 -11.09 -8.70
N ALA A 222 0.55 -10.57 -9.10
CA ALA A 222 0.60 -9.25 -9.71
C ALA A 222 0.33 -9.32 -11.22
N ASP A 223 -0.29 -8.27 -11.77
CA ASP A 223 -0.44 -8.10 -13.22
C ASP A 223 0.88 -7.62 -13.83
N ARG A 224 1.57 -6.67 -13.16
CA ARG A 224 2.87 -6.14 -13.59
C ARG A 224 3.88 -6.11 -12.46
N ILE A 225 5.15 -6.12 -12.85
CA ILE A 225 6.28 -5.93 -11.94
C ILE A 225 7.13 -4.73 -12.37
N LEU A 226 7.59 -3.99 -11.38
CA LEU A 226 8.57 -2.92 -11.49
C LEU A 226 9.79 -3.32 -10.70
N PHE A 227 10.90 -3.60 -11.39
CA PHE A 227 12.18 -3.92 -10.76
C PHE A 227 13.01 -2.66 -10.55
N MET A 228 13.38 -2.41 -9.29
CA MET A 228 14.19 -1.26 -8.88
C MET A 228 15.57 -1.69 -8.41
N ASP A 229 16.60 -1.00 -8.88
CA ASP A 229 17.95 -1.12 -8.34
C ASP A 229 18.68 0.23 -8.38
N GLY A 230 19.47 0.55 -7.34
CA GLY A 230 20.23 1.80 -7.26
C GLY A 230 19.39 3.09 -7.40
N GLY A 231 18.11 3.05 -7.04
CA GLY A 231 17.22 4.22 -7.08
C GLY A 231 16.59 4.50 -8.45
N VAL A 232 16.69 3.58 -9.41
CA VAL A 232 16.05 3.69 -10.73
C VAL A 232 15.17 2.48 -11.02
N VAL A 233 14.22 2.64 -11.95
CA VAL A 233 13.52 1.51 -12.57
C VAL A 233 14.43 0.91 -13.61
N VAL A 234 14.84 -0.34 -13.40
CA VAL A 234 15.71 -1.07 -14.31
C VAL A 234 14.87 -1.79 -15.37
N GLU A 235 13.79 -2.43 -14.95
CA GLU A 235 12.89 -3.17 -15.85
C GLU A 235 11.47 -3.11 -15.31
N GLN A 236 10.49 -3.05 -16.22
CA GLN A 236 9.07 -3.17 -15.89
C GLN A 236 8.32 -3.91 -17.00
N GLY A 237 7.29 -4.65 -16.62
CA GLY A 237 6.50 -5.40 -17.59
C GLY A 237 5.53 -6.39 -16.93
N ASP A 238 4.93 -7.25 -17.75
CA ASP A 238 4.09 -8.36 -17.28
C ASP A 238 4.82 -9.17 -16.23
N ALA A 239 4.12 -9.55 -15.15
CA ALA A 239 4.74 -10.17 -13.99
C ALA A 239 5.39 -11.52 -14.30
N LYS A 240 4.73 -12.35 -15.11
CA LYS A 240 5.24 -13.68 -15.50
C LYS A 240 6.42 -13.55 -16.46
N GLU A 241 6.29 -12.69 -17.47
CA GLU A 241 7.35 -12.45 -18.45
C GLU A 241 8.62 -11.92 -17.77
N LEU A 242 8.50 -10.95 -16.85
CA LEU A 242 9.66 -10.37 -16.19
C LEU A 242 10.37 -11.38 -15.27
N ILE A 243 9.62 -12.23 -14.56
CA ILE A 243 10.22 -13.25 -13.67
C ILE A 243 10.81 -14.40 -14.47
N ASP A 244 10.07 -14.92 -15.48
CA ASP A 244 10.48 -16.13 -16.20
C ASP A 244 11.49 -15.82 -17.33
N HIS A 245 11.40 -14.63 -17.94
CA HIS A 245 12.18 -14.21 -19.09
C HIS A 245 12.73 -12.77 -18.96
N PRO A 246 13.49 -12.45 -17.91
CA PRO A 246 14.00 -11.09 -17.68
C PRO A 246 14.90 -10.63 -18.82
N LYS A 247 14.70 -9.42 -19.32
CA LYS A 247 15.43 -8.84 -20.45
C LYS A 247 16.74 -8.20 -20.02
N GLU A 248 16.70 -7.52 -18.87
CA GLU A 248 17.86 -6.80 -18.35
C GLU A 248 18.82 -7.74 -17.59
N GLU A 249 20.12 -7.59 -17.81
CA GLU A 249 21.13 -8.41 -17.14
C GLU A 249 21.06 -8.26 -15.63
N ARG A 250 20.79 -7.05 -15.14
CA ARG A 250 20.68 -6.77 -13.70
C ARG A 250 19.48 -7.46 -13.08
N THR A 251 18.37 -7.56 -13.80
CA THR A 251 17.17 -8.30 -13.38
C THR A 251 17.48 -9.80 -13.29
N ARG A 252 18.19 -10.37 -14.29
CA ARG A 252 18.63 -11.78 -14.27
C ARG A 252 19.49 -12.10 -13.05
N GLN A 253 20.48 -11.25 -12.76
CA GLN A 253 21.36 -11.40 -11.60
C GLN A 253 20.60 -11.33 -10.27
N PHE A 254 19.64 -10.39 -10.15
CA PHE A 254 18.81 -10.28 -8.96
C PHE A 254 17.94 -11.53 -8.77
N LEU A 255 17.21 -11.96 -9.79
CA LEU A 255 16.31 -13.11 -9.70
C LEU A 255 17.05 -14.42 -9.45
N ALA A 256 18.27 -14.60 -9.99
CA ALA A 256 19.11 -15.76 -9.74
C ALA A 256 19.42 -15.95 -8.24
N SER A 257 19.45 -14.88 -7.44
CA SER A 257 19.67 -14.96 -5.99
C SER A 257 18.45 -15.47 -5.20
N TYR A 258 17.26 -15.48 -5.82
CA TYR A 258 16.01 -15.97 -5.23
C TYR A 258 15.55 -17.33 -5.79
N GLY A 259 16.18 -17.83 -6.82
CA GLY A 259 15.74 -18.99 -7.61
C GLY A 259 16.52 -20.28 -7.35
N LYS A 260 17.15 -20.43 -6.19
CA LYS A 260 17.79 -21.70 -5.81
C LYS A 260 17.27 -22.20 -4.49
#